data_2b300d9d9e7a9107a9e13c8886ba3607
#
_entry.id   2b300d9d9e7a9107a9e13c8886ba3607
#
_cell.length_a   1.000
_cell.length_b   1.000
_cell.length_c   1.000
_cell.angle_alpha   90.00
_cell.angle_beta   90.00
_cell.angle_gamma   90.00
#
_symmetry.space_group_name_H-M   'P 1'
#
loop_
_entity.id
_entity.type
_entity.pdbx_description
1 polymer ?
#
loop_
_entity_poly.entity_id
_entity_poly.type
_entity_poly.pdbx_seq_one_letter_code
_entity_poly.pdbx_strand_id
1 'polypeptide(L)'
;MNSPISLNEIKITNEFGPGDLGYIIHMHGRLYKGECDYGLPFEAYVASSLLEFYEKYDPKTNRVWICKHEGKMIGCLMLMSRGDSAQLRYFIIEPAYRSIGLGRKLMNLYMEALKEFGYRSSYLLTTDGLPASAHLYNAYGFVLTSETKSDAFGKMVMEQRYDLKI
;
A
#
# COMPACT_ATOMS: atom_id res chain seq x y z
N MET A 1 -9.10 25.36 -17.80
CA MET A 1 -9.31 23.89 -17.57
C MET A 1 -7.96 23.28 -17.27
N ASN A 2 -7.85 22.59 -16.14
CA ASN A 2 -6.62 21.83 -15.87
C ASN A 2 -6.62 20.62 -16.81
N SER A 3 -5.52 20.42 -17.54
CA SER A 3 -5.30 19.21 -18.33
C SER A 3 -5.38 17.98 -17.44
N PRO A 4 -5.89 16.84 -17.90
CA PRO A 4 -5.90 15.62 -17.09
C PRO A 4 -4.47 15.24 -16.73
N ILE A 5 -4.26 14.87 -15.45
CA ILE A 5 -2.94 14.47 -14.93
C ILE A 5 -2.48 13.22 -15.68
N SER A 6 -1.25 13.28 -16.20
CA SER A 6 -0.63 12.15 -16.90
C SER A 6 0.26 11.34 -15.95
N LEU A 7 0.29 10.02 -16.16
CA LEU A 7 1.17 9.12 -15.43
C LEU A 7 2.66 9.51 -15.52
N ASN A 8 3.07 10.13 -16.63
CA ASN A 8 4.44 10.58 -16.85
C ASN A 8 4.86 11.77 -15.98
N GLU A 9 3.90 12.50 -15.40
CA GLU A 9 4.15 13.61 -14.47
C GLU A 9 4.41 13.14 -13.05
N ILE A 10 4.17 11.84 -12.76
CA ILE A 10 4.36 11.25 -11.44
C ILE A 10 5.80 10.74 -11.30
N LYS A 11 6.53 11.33 -10.36
CA LYS A 11 7.86 10.87 -9.98
C LYS A 11 7.75 9.79 -8.92
N ILE A 12 8.39 8.63 -9.15
CA ILE A 12 8.46 7.52 -8.19
C ILE A 12 9.90 7.40 -7.69
N THR A 13 10.08 7.39 -6.37
CA THR A 13 11.37 7.22 -5.70
C THR A 13 11.35 6.03 -4.76
N ASN A 14 12.53 5.48 -4.45
CA ASN A 14 12.70 4.33 -3.56
C ASN A 14 13.32 4.70 -2.20
N GLU A 15 13.17 5.95 -1.79
CA GLU A 15 13.74 6.48 -0.55
C GLU A 15 12.73 7.33 0.20
N PHE A 16 12.76 7.26 1.54
CA PHE A 16 12.05 8.19 2.40
C PHE A 16 12.82 9.50 2.53
N GLY A 17 12.12 10.61 2.46
CA GLY A 17 12.62 11.91 2.88
C GLY A 17 11.99 12.38 4.19
N PRO A 18 12.57 13.40 4.86
CA PRO A 18 11.95 14.03 6.02
C PRO A 18 10.51 14.47 5.73
N GLY A 19 9.58 14.12 6.62
CA GLY A 19 8.16 14.39 6.48
C GLY A 19 7.35 13.29 5.77
N ASP A 20 7.99 12.37 5.04
CA ASP A 20 7.28 11.33 4.29
C ASP A 20 6.54 10.35 5.22
N LEU A 21 7.17 9.90 6.30
CA LEU A 21 6.52 8.98 7.26
C LEU A 21 5.26 9.62 7.87
N GLY A 22 5.37 10.85 8.37
CA GLY A 22 4.22 11.57 8.93
C GLY A 22 3.12 11.79 7.92
N TYR A 23 3.47 12.10 6.67
CA TYR A 23 2.49 12.31 5.61
C TYR A 23 1.77 11.01 5.21
N ILE A 24 2.46 9.88 5.17
CA ILE A 24 1.85 8.56 4.93
C ILE A 24 0.81 8.24 6.01
N ILE A 25 1.16 8.45 7.28
CA ILE A 25 0.23 8.26 8.40
C ILE A 25 -1.00 9.16 8.25
N HIS A 26 -0.78 10.44 7.99
CA HIS A 26 -1.85 11.41 7.78
C HIS A 26 -2.76 11.02 6.60
N MET A 27 -2.19 10.64 5.48
CA MET A 27 -2.94 10.24 4.27
C MET A 27 -3.79 9.00 4.54
N HIS A 28 -3.25 7.98 5.22
CA HIS A 28 -4.02 6.80 5.62
C HIS A 28 -5.17 7.16 6.55
N GLY A 29 -4.90 7.90 7.63
CA GLY A 29 -5.94 8.31 8.57
C GLY A 29 -7.07 9.08 7.90
N ARG A 30 -6.73 10.07 7.09
CA ARG A 30 -7.71 10.93 6.40
C ARG A 30 -8.52 10.17 5.34
N LEU A 31 -7.88 9.42 4.46
CA LEU A 31 -8.56 8.71 3.37
C LEU A 31 -9.43 7.56 3.87
N TYR A 32 -8.92 6.76 4.80
CA TYR A 32 -9.71 5.66 5.35
C TYR A 32 -10.85 6.14 6.26
N LYS A 33 -10.73 7.30 6.93
CA LYS A 33 -11.88 7.93 7.59
C LYS A 33 -12.94 8.31 6.57
N GLY A 34 -12.56 8.96 5.48
CA GLY A 34 -13.51 9.40 4.45
C GLY A 34 -14.16 8.25 3.68
N GLU A 35 -13.41 7.21 3.35
CA GLU A 35 -13.87 6.12 2.46
C GLU A 35 -14.44 4.92 3.22
N CYS A 36 -13.93 4.65 4.42
CA CYS A 36 -14.25 3.44 5.20
C CYS A 36 -14.84 3.73 6.57
N ASP A 37 -14.87 5.00 6.99
CA ASP A 37 -15.27 5.43 8.34
C ASP A 37 -14.43 4.79 9.47
N TYR A 38 -13.14 4.56 9.23
CA TYR A 38 -12.24 4.07 10.26
C TYR A 38 -11.87 5.20 11.23
N GLY A 39 -11.75 4.85 12.50
CA GLY A 39 -11.42 5.78 13.57
C GLY A 39 -9.93 5.95 13.82
N LEU A 40 -9.60 6.72 14.88
CA LEU A 40 -8.23 6.96 15.33
C LEU A 40 -7.41 5.67 15.59
N PRO A 41 -8.00 4.54 16.08
CA PRO A 41 -7.24 3.29 16.22
C PRO A 41 -6.58 2.79 14.92
N PHE A 42 -7.19 3.03 13.76
CA PHE A 42 -6.58 2.71 12.46
C PHE A 42 -5.34 3.57 12.18
N GLU A 43 -5.41 4.87 12.40
CA GLU A 43 -4.25 5.78 12.24
C GLU A 43 -3.11 5.38 13.19
N ALA A 44 -3.42 5.08 14.46
CA ALA A 44 -2.44 4.61 15.43
C ALA A 44 -1.78 3.29 15.01
N TYR A 45 -2.56 2.36 14.45
CA TYR A 45 -2.05 1.11 13.88
C TYR A 45 -1.08 1.38 12.72
N VAL A 46 -1.43 2.26 11.79
CA VAL A 46 -0.55 2.66 10.68
C VAL A 46 0.73 3.29 11.20
N ALA A 47 0.65 4.20 12.15
CA ALA A 47 1.82 4.86 12.75
C ALA A 47 2.78 3.86 13.40
N SER A 48 2.27 2.97 14.24
CA SER A 48 3.05 1.95 14.93
C SER A 48 3.71 0.98 13.96
N SER A 49 2.95 0.47 12.99
CA SER A 49 3.47 -0.50 12.02
C SER A 49 4.45 0.13 11.02
N LEU A 50 4.26 1.39 10.66
CA LEU A 50 5.17 2.10 9.76
C LEU A 50 6.51 2.41 10.44
N LEU A 51 6.50 2.73 11.74
CA LEU A 51 7.72 2.87 12.52
C LEU A 51 8.52 1.57 12.55
N GLU A 52 7.85 0.44 12.82
CA GLU A 52 8.48 -0.90 12.76
C GLU A 52 9.10 -1.17 11.39
N PHE A 53 8.38 -0.87 10.31
CA PHE A 53 8.88 -1.01 8.95
C PHE A 53 10.16 -0.20 8.72
N TYR A 54 10.16 1.07 9.15
CA TYR A 54 11.32 1.95 9.03
C TYR A 54 12.53 1.45 9.82
N GLU A 55 12.34 1.02 11.07
CA GLU A 55 13.41 0.52 11.93
C GLU A 55 14.05 -0.77 11.42
N LYS A 56 13.27 -1.62 10.74
CA LYS A 56 13.72 -2.90 10.17
C LYS A 56 14.03 -2.83 8.67
N TYR A 57 14.04 -1.62 8.11
CA TYR A 57 14.25 -1.45 6.67
C TYR A 57 15.65 -1.88 6.22
N ASP A 58 15.70 -2.81 5.28
CA ASP A 58 16.92 -3.23 4.58
C ASP A 58 16.64 -3.17 3.06
N PRO A 59 17.32 -2.29 2.31
CA PRO A 59 17.08 -2.14 0.87
C PRO A 59 17.42 -3.39 0.04
N LYS A 60 18.09 -4.38 0.63
CA LYS A 60 18.38 -5.67 -0.02
C LYS A 60 17.19 -6.63 -0.01
N THR A 61 16.22 -6.39 0.87
CA THR A 61 15.07 -7.28 1.09
C THR A 61 13.74 -6.55 1.12
N ASN A 62 13.76 -5.24 1.32
CA ASN A 62 12.56 -4.39 1.35
C ASN A 62 12.64 -3.33 0.24
N ARG A 63 11.49 -2.79 -0.13
CA ARG A 63 11.43 -1.66 -1.05
C ARG A 63 10.27 -0.74 -0.74
N VAL A 64 10.49 0.56 -0.95
CA VAL A 64 9.46 1.58 -0.90
C VAL A 64 9.31 2.21 -2.28
N TRP A 65 8.10 2.59 -2.62
CA TRP A 65 7.79 3.43 -3.79
C TRP A 65 6.99 4.61 -3.28
N ILE A 66 7.59 5.79 -3.34
CA ILE A 66 6.98 7.07 -2.98
C ILE A 66 6.64 7.80 -4.26
N CYS A 67 5.36 8.09 -4.46
CA CYS A 67 4.86 8.77 -5.65
C CYS A 67 4.63 10.24 -5.35
N LYS A 68 5.24 11.11 -6.14
CA LYS A 68 5.12 12.57 -6.00
C LYS A 68 4.72 13.21 -7.32
N HIS A 69 3.82 14.18 -7.23
CA HIS A 69 3.46 15.09 -8.32
C HIS A 69 3.70 16.52 -7.84
N GLU A 70 4.48 17.30 -8.61
CA GLU A 70 4.87 18.67 -8.24
C GLU A 70 5.43 18.78 -6.82
N GLY A 71 6.25 17.79 -6.42
CA GLY A 71 6.89 17.75 -5.09
C GLY A 71 5.98 17.26 -3.94
N LYS A 72 4.69 17.08 -4.17
CA LYS A 72 3.74 16.59 -3.18
C LYS A 72 3.54 15.09 -3.29
N MET A 73 3.59 14.37 -2.17
CA MET A 73 3.27 12.94 -2.16
C MET A 73 1.79 12.72 -2.49
N ILE A 74 1.52 11.81 -3.42
CA ILE A 74 0.18 11.46 -3.89
C ILE A 74 -0.13 9.98 -3.77
N GLY A 75 0.81 9.18 -3.34
CA GLY A 75 0.64 7.76 -3.12
C GLY A 75 1.92 7.07 -2.72
N CYS A 76 1.79 5.84 -2.28
CA CYS A 76 2.91 4.97 -1.96
C CYS A 76 2.53 3.50 -2.02
N LEU A 77 3.56 2.65 -2.04
CA LEU A 77 3.48 1.21 -1.89
C LEU A 77 4.77 0.73 -1.24
N MET A 78 4.69 -0.30 -0.39
CA MET A 78 5.86 -0.87 0.26
C MET A 78 5.87 -2.39 0.18
N LEU A 79 7.07 -2.94 0.01
CA LEU A 79 7.38 -4.35 0.11
C LEU A 79 8.16 -4.58 1.40
N MET A 80 7.60 -5.37 2.30
CA MET A 80 8.22 -5.74 3.57
C MET A 80 8.63 -7.20 3.56
N SER A 81 9.89 -7.48 3.90
CA SER A 81 10.38 -8.85 4.06
C SER A 81 9.68 -9.55 5.24
N ARG A 82 9.31 -10.80 5.01
CA ARG A 82 8.79 -11.74 6.03
C ARG A 82 9.50 -13.09 5.93
N GLY A 83 10.83 -13.07 5.82
CA GLY A 83 11.62 -14.25 5.59
C GLY A 83 11.57 -14.69 4.13
N ASP A 84 11.03 -15.87 3.84
CA ASP A 84 10.90 -16.39 2.47
C ASP A 84 9.71 -15.78 1.71
N SER A 85 8.87 -15.01 2.39
CA SER A 85 7.70 -14.33 1.84
C SER A 85 7.85 -12.81 1.94
N ALA A 86 7.17 -12.08 1.07
CA ALA A 86 7.06 -10.63 1.14
C ALA A 86 5.63 -10.20 1.49
N GLN A 87 5.48 -9.16 2.27
CA GLN A 87 4.20 -8.53 2.54
C GLN A 87 4.06 -7.23 1.77
N LEU A 88 2.99 -7.11 0.98
CA LEU A 88 2.58 -5.85 0.37
C LEU A 88 1.89 -5.00 1.43
N ARG A 89 2.38 -3.76 1.61
CA ARG A 89 1.87 -2.84 2.64
C ARG A 89 1.74 -1.41 2.13
N TYR A 90 0.93 -0.62 2.82
CA TYR A 90 0.80 0.83 2.63
C TYR A 90 0.52 1.22 1.18
N PHE A 91 -0.31 0.43 0.49
CA PHE A 91 -0.72 0.71 -0.87
C PHE A 91 -1.88 1.71 -0.85
N ILE A 92 -1.57 2.96 -1.11
CA ILE A 92 -2.55 4.05 -1.07
C ILE A 92 -2.25 5.06 -2.19
N ILE A 93 -3.31 5.57 -2.81
CA ILE A 93 -3.22 6.59 -3.87
C ILE A 93 -4.32 7.63 -3.59
N GLU A 94 -3.95 8.90 -3.62
CA GLU A 94 -4.92 10.01 -3.53
C GLU A 94 -6.00 9.86 -4.60
N PRO A 95 -7.29 10.09 -4.26
CA PRO A 95 -8.39 9.86 -5.19
C PRO A 95 -8.25 10.56 -6.55
N ALA A 96 -7.70 11.78 -6.58
CA ALA A 96 -7.49 12.53 -7.81
C ALA A 96 -6.48 11.88 -8.77
N TYR A 97 -5.67 10.93 -8.29
CA TYR A 97 -4.63 10.24 -9.07
C TYR A 97 -4.97 8.78 -9.35
N ARG A 98 -6.18 8.36 -9.03
CA ARG A 98 -6.70 7.02 -9.37
C ARG A 98 -7.14 6.99 -10.83
N SER A 99 -7.23 5.79 -11.39
CA SER A 99 -7.69 5.56 -12.78
C SER A 99 -6.79 6.10 -13.91
N ILE A 100 -5.60 6.62 -13.59
CA ILE A 100 -4.58 7.03 -14.57
C ILE A 100 -3.53 5.94 -14.85
N GLY A 101 -3.70 4.75 -14.28
CA GLY A 101 -2.76 3.63 -14.43
C GLY A 101 -1.68 3.53 -13.35
N LEU A 102 -1.66 4.44 -12.36
CA LEU A 102 -0.63 4.45 -11.30
C LEU A 102 -0.65 3.18 -10.45
N GLY A 103 -1.82 2.68 -10.09
CA GLY A 103 -1.95 1.44 -9.32
C GLY A 103 -1.33 0.24 -10.04
N ARG A 104 -1.58 0.09 -11.33
CA ARG A 104 -0.98 -0.97 -12.15
C ARG A 104 0.54 -0.80 -12.28
N LYS A 105 1.02 0.43 -12.46
CA LYS A 105 2.45 0.71 -12.51
C LYS A 105 3.14 0.29 -11.21
N LEU A 106 2.58 0.63 -10.06
CA LEU A 106 3.11 0.25 -8.75
C LEU A 106 3.08 -1.28 -8.55
N MET A 107 2.00 -1.95 -8.94
CA MET A 107 1.92 -3.41 -8.85
C MET A 107 2.94 -4.09 -9.77
N ASN A 108 3.18 -3.58 -10.97
CA ASN A 108 4.23 -4.10 -11.85
C ASN A 108 5.61 -3.98 -11.18
N LEU A 109 5.94 -2.82 -10.61
CA LEU A 109 7.19 -2.59 -9.87
C LEU A 109 7.31 -3.53 -8.66
N TYR A 110 6.21 -3.77 -7.96
CA TYR A 110 6.15 -4.72 -6.86
C TYR A 110 6.48 -6.15 -7.32
N MET A 111 5.84 -6.61 -8.39
CA MET A 111 6.07 -7.94 -8.96
C MET A 111 7.51 -8.12 -9.47
N GLU A 112 8.10 -7.08 -10.05
CA GLU A 112 9.51 -7.07 -10.46
C GLU A 112 10.43 -7.20 -9.24
N ALA A 113 10.15 -6.47 -8.16
CA ALA A 113 10.93 -6.55 -6.92
C ALA A 113 10.83 -7.93 -6.25
N LEU A 114 9.66 -8.59 -6.28
CA LEU A 114 9.53 -9.97 -5.79
C LEU A 114 10.49 -10.92 -6.50
N LYS A 115 10.62 -10.80 -7.81
CA LYS A 115 11.53 -11.61 -8.62
C LYS A 115 13.00 -11.26 -8.35
N GLU A 116 13.31 -9.96 -8.32
CA GLU A 116 14.66 -9.45 -8.04
C GLU A 116 15.20 -9.95 -6.71
N PHE A 117 14.38 -9.93 -5.66
CA PHE A 117 14.75 -10.39 -4.32
C PHE A 117 14.62 -11.90 -4.13
N GLY A 118 14.07 -12.63 -5.10
CA GLY A 118 13.93 -14.09 -5.05
C GLY A 118 12.84 -14.59 -4.09
N TYR A 119 11.81 -13.78 -3.82
CA TYR A 119 10.67 -14.22 -3.00
C TYR A 119 9.85 -15.30 -3.73
N ARG A 120 9.43 -16.33 -2.97
CA ARG A 120 8.60 -17.43 -3.49
C ARG A 120 7.11 -17.21 -3.29
N SER A 121 6.76 -16.30 -2.43
CA SER A 121 5.38 -15.96 -2.13
C SER A 121 5.26 -14.54 -1.64
N SER A 122 4.06 -14.02 -1.72
CA SER A 122 3.70 -12.73 -1.14
C SER A 122 2.31 -12.80 -0.54
N TYR A 123 2.02 -11.91 0.41
CA TYR A 123 0.67 -11.75 0.93
C TYR A 123 0.37 -10.29 1.23
N LEU A 124 -0.89 -9.99 1.37
CA LEU A 124 -1.37 -8.70 1.85
C LEU A 124 -2.55 -8.89 2.80
N LEU A 125 -2.73 -7.91 3.66
CA LEU A 125 -3.87 -7.81 4.56
C LEU A 125 -4.68 -6.57 4.17
N THR A 126 -5.98 -6.72 4.09
CA THR A 126 -6.92 -5.64 3.75
C THR A 126 -8.24 -5.86 4.50
N THR A 127 -9.25 -5.10 4.17
CA THR A 127 -10.60 -5.27 4.71
C THR A 127 -11.61 -5.37 3.58
N ASP A 128 -12.77 -5.93 3.88
CA ASP A 128 -13.91 -5.92 2.96
C ASP A 128 -14.38 -4.49 2.65
N GLY A 129 -15.20 -4.34 1.63
CA GLY A 129 -15.71 -3.03 1.20
C GLY A 129 -14.76 -2.20 0.34
N LEU A 130 -13.68 -2.81 -0.18
CA LEU A 130 -12.70 -2.19 -1.08
C LEU A 130 -12.64 -2.95 -2.43
N PRO A 131 -13.71 -2.94 -3.25
CA PRO A 131 -13.80 -3.78 -4.44
C PRO A 131 -12.76 -3.46 -5.52
N ALA A 132 -12.37 -2.20 -5.67
CA ALA A 132 -11.34 -1.80 -6.63
C ALA A 132 -9.96 -2.38 -6.27
N SER A 133 -9.61 -2.38 -4.98
CA SER A 133 -8.37 -2.98 -4.47
C SER A 133 -8.38 -4.49 -4.67
N ALA A 134 -9.46 -5.17 -4.30
CA ALA A 134 -9.62 -6.61 -4.48
C ALA A 134 -9.49 -7.01 -5.97
N HIS A 135 -10.13 -6.26 -6.87
CA HIS A 135 -10.03 -6.47 -8.31
C HIS A 135 -8.57 -6.36 -8.80
N LEU A 136 -7.86 -5.34 -8.34
CA LEU A 136 -6.44 -5.14 -8.70
C LEU A 136 -5.58 -6.30 -8.19
N TYR A 137 -5.73 -6.70 -6.93
CA TYR A 137 -4.95 -7.81 -6.36
C TYR A 137 -5.21 -9.12 -7.09
N ASN A 138 -6.47 -9.44 -7.38
CA ASN A 138 -6.84 -10.63 -8.14
C ASN A 138 -6.23 -10.62 -9.56
N ALA A 139 -6.15 -9.46 -10.21
CA ALA A 139 -5.55 -9.32 -11.54
C ALA A 139 -4.05 -9.66 -11.54
N TYR A 140 -3.38 -9.56 -10.39
CA TYR A 140 -1.96 -9.93 -10.22
C TYR A 140 -1.77 -11.33 -9.60
N GLY A 141 -2.83 -12.10 -9.45
CA GLY A 141 -2.78 -13.49 -9.00
C GLY A 141 -2.88 -13.67 -7.49
N PHE A 142 -3.10 -12.61 -6.72
CA PHE A 142 -3.43 -12.75 -5.30
C PHE A 142 -4.83 -13.34 -5.13
N VAL A 143 -4.97 -14.27 -4.23
CA VAL A 143 -6.23 -15.00 -3.96
C VAL A 143 -6.60 -14.82 -2.50
N LEU A 144 -7.87 -14.55 -2.23
CA LEU A 144 -8.42 -14.50 -0.87
C LEU A 144 -8.30 -15.86 -0.21
N THR A 145 -7.58 -15.93 0.91
CA THR A 145 -7.30 -17.18 1.64
C THR A 145 -7.90 -17.24 3.03
N SER A 146 -8.14 -16.09 3.66
CA SER A 146 -8.81 -16.05 4.96
C SER A 146 -9.54 -14.75 5.22
N GLU A 147 -10.56 -14.82 6.06
CA GLU A 147 -11.33 -13.68 6.57
C GLU A 147 -11.56 -13.83 8.07
N THR A 148 -11.45 -12.74 8.81
CA THR A 148 -11.67 -12.69 10.25
C THR A 148 -12.41 -11.41 10.62
N LYS A 149 -13.47 -11.52 11.43
CA LYS A 149 -14.17 -10.36 11.99
C LYS A 149 -13.25 -9.59 12.93
N SER A 150 -13.24 -8.26 12.81
CA SER A 150 -12.43 -7.39 13.66
C SER A 150 -13.15 -6.06 13.91
N ASP A 151 -12.93 -5.51 15.08
CA ASP A 151 -13.36 -4.16 15.48
C ASP A 151 -12.16 -3.22 15.73
N ALA A 152 -10.97 -3.66 15.36
CA ALA A 152 -9.71 -2.99 15.68
C ALA A 152 -9.59 -1.56 15.10
N PHE A 153 -10.36 -1.23 14.06
CA PHE A 153 -10.28 0.05 13.36
C PHE A 153 -11.42 1.02 13.69
N GLY A 154 -12.12 0.79 14.80
CA GLY A 154 -13.20 1.64 15.28
C GLY A 154 -14.57 1.29 14.74
N LYS A 155 -14.69 0.24 13.93
CA LYS A 155 -15.94 -0.36 13.49
C LYS A 155 -15.74 -1.83 13.13
N MET A 156 -16.83 -2.60 13.08
CA MET A 156 -16.78 -4.01 12.68
C MET A 156 -16.49 -4.12 11.18
N VAL A 157 -15.44 -4.87 10.84
CA VAL A 157 -15.02 -5.17 9.47
C VAL A 157 -14.63 -6.64 9.35
N MET A 158 -14.57 -7.14 8.12
CA MET A 158 -13.89 -8.40 7.81
C MET A 158 -12.45 -8.08 7.39
N GLU A 159 -11.48 -8.45 8.22
CA GLU A 159 -10.07 -8.44 7.82
C GLU A 159 -9.84 -9.59 6.86
N GLN A 160 -9.22 -9.32 5.73
CA GLN A 160 -8.99 -10.26 4.63
C GLN A 160 -7.51 -10.43 4.39
N ARG A 161 -7.10 -11.67 4.16
CA ARG A 161 -5.77 -12.01 3.69
C ARG A 161 -5.83 -12.53 2.27
N TYR A 162 -4.97 -12.00 1.42
CA TYR A 162 -4.73 -12.46 0.06
C TYR A 162 -3.31 -13.00 -0.04
N ASP A 163 -3.14 -14.17 -0.62
CA ASP A 163 -1.85 -14.80 -0.84
C ASP A 163 -1.55 -14.96 -2.33
N LEU A 164 -0.27 -14.83 -2.67
CA LEU A 164 0.30 -15.05 -3.99
C LEU A 164 1.43 -16.08 -3.90
N LYS A 165 1.38 -17.09 -4.76
CA LYS A 165 2.51 -18.01 -5.02
C LYS A 165 3.21 -17.58 -6.30
N ILE A 166 4.53 -17.55 -6.27
CA ILE A 166 5.38 -17.13 -7.37
C ILE A 166 6.05 -18.34 -8.00
#